data_fe38266827b65dbbcda7126329c42e31
#
_entry.id   fe38266827b65dbbcda7126329c42e31
#
_cell.length_a   1.000
_cell.length_b   1.000
_cell.length_c   1.000
_cell.angle_alpha   90.00
_cell.angle_beta   90.00
_cell.angle_gamma   90.00
#
_symmetry.space_group_name_H-M   'P 1'
#
loop_
_entity.id
_entity.type
_entity.pdbx_description
1 polymer ?
#
loop_
_entity_poly.entity_id
_entity_poly.type
_entity_poly.pdbx_seq_one_letter_code
_entity_poly.pdbx_strand_id
1 'polypeptide(L)'
;RCTRNAMIWAAYSDRQNWHPSKHTVIRGNLIEEVPGDGIVPIGCDSTLIEYNVMRDCPDMLPDTEAAAGIWPWSCDNTLVQFNEVSGHKAPWDAQGFDSDWNCRGTVIQYNYSHDNYGGLVLVCNDGTADASFNVGNLGTIVRYNVSIGDGVRPEPTRAGMFSPAVHLAGPVKDSRITRNIIHVNRKPAADIDRTMITLDSWADIRIVHLLVEIFFMLQNPADSN
;
A
#
# COMPACT_ATOMS: atom_id res chain seq x y z
N ARG A 1 -4.36 23.97 5.97
CA ARG A 1 -5.15 23.09 5.10
C ARG A 1 -4.19 22.45 4.13
N CYS A 2 -3.97 21.15 4.25
CA CYS A 2 -3.21 20.40 3.27
C CYS A 2 -4.08 20.23 2.00
N THR A 3 -3.48 20.46 0.84
CA THR A 3 -4.23 20.39 -0.43
C THR A 3 -3.97 19.10 -1.18
N ARG A 4 -2.99 18.29 -0.77
CA ARG A 4 -2.64 17.04 -1.45
C ARG A 4 -2.09 15.99 -0.50
N ASN A 5 -0.86 16.12 -0.02
CA ASN A 5 -0.17 15.10 0.77
C ASN A 5 0.11 15.61 2.19
N ALA A 6 0.18 14.71 3.17
CA ALA A 6 0.42 15.07 4.55
C ALA A 6 1.91 15.12 4.90
N MET A 7 2.57 13.98 4.92
CA MET A 7 3.94 13.84 5.42
C MET A 7 4.82 13.17 4.38
N ILE A 8 5.55 13.96 3.63
CA ILE A 8 6.55 13.44 2.70
C ILE A 8 7.93 13.82 3.21
N TRP A 9 8.75 12.83 3.48
CA TRP A 9 10.14 12.99 3.83
C TRP A 9 11.00 12.46 2.70
N ALA A 10 11.68 13.34 1.99
CA ALA A 10 12.47 12.99 0.83
C ALA A 10 13.96 13.17 1.10
N ALA A 11 14.73 12.12 0.92
CA ALA A 11 16.18 12.15 0.84
C ALA A 11 16.62 11.75 -0.58
N TYR A 12 17.91 11.69 -0.80
CA TYR A 12 18.44 11.33 -2.11
C TYR A 12 18.17 9.84 -2.42
N SER A 13 17.43 9.58 -3.47
CA SER A 13 16.92 8.24 -3.80
C SER A 13 17.75 7.47 -4.84
N ASP A 14 18.70 8.13 -5.51
CA ASP A 14 19.58 7.48 -6.48
C ASP A 14 20.48 6.44 -5.82
N ARG A 15 20.39 5.21 -6.28
CA ARG A 15 21.14 4.07 -5.69
C ARG A 15 22.61 4.06 -6.04
N GLN A 16 23.06 4.76 -7.06
CA GLN A 16 24.49 4.89 -7.38
C GLN A 16 25.23 5.76 -6.37
N ASN A 17 24.56 6.82 -5.90
CA ASN A 17 25.12 7.77 -4.94
C ASN A 17 24.18 7.90 -3.73
N TRP A 18 23.77 6.77 -3.17
CA TRP A 18 22.75 6.76 -2.16
C TRP A 18 23.23 7.28 -0.79
N HIS A 19 22.64 8.37 -0.37
CA HIS A 19 22.87 8.99 0.92
C HIS A 19 21.57 9.04 1.72
N PRO A 20 21.14 7.90 2.29
CA PRO A 20 19.83 7.83 2.94
C PRO A 20 19.78 8.62 4.24
N SER A 21 18.61 9.19 4.54
CA SER A 21 18.27 9.55 5.91
C SER A 21 18.11 8.28 6.72
N LYS A 22 18.76 8.20 7.88
CA LYS A 22 18.80 6.98 8.68
C LYS A 22 18.05 7.12 9.99
N HIS A 23 17.46 6.00 10.44
CA HIS A 23 16.79 5.89 11.74
C HIS A 23 15.68 6.92 11.94
N THR A 24 14.98 7.27 10.88
CA THR A 24 13.81 8.16 10.96
C THR A 24 12.68 7.48 11.73
N VAL A 25 12.05 8.18 12.64
CA VAL A 25 10.89 7.70 13.41
C VAL A 25 9.70 8.62 13.18
N ILE A 26 8.59 8.05 12.69
CA ILE A 26 7.32 8.76 12.47
C ILE A 26 6.27 8.05 13.33
N ARG A 27 5.85 8.69 14.42
CA ARG A 27 5.04 8.03 15.45
C ARG A 27 3.95 8.93 16.03
N GLY A 28 2.77 8.34 16.25
CA GLY A 28 1.70 8.96 17.03
C GLY A 28 1.06 10.18 16.37
N ASN A 29 1.01 10.22 15.05
CA ASN A 29 0.40 11.32 14.31
C ASN A 29 -1.04 11.00 13.92
N LEU A 30 -1.89 12.01 13.93
CA LEU A 30 -3.22 11.98 13.34
C LEU A 30 -3.20 12.77 12.04
N ILE A 31 -3.64 12.13 10.97
CA ILE A 31 -3.74 12.68 9.61
C ILE A 31 -5.19 12.57 9.18
N GLU A 32 -5.82 13.69 8.92
CA GLU A 32 -7.23 13.75 8.53
C GLU A 32 -7.44 14.68 7.33
N GLU A 33 -8.44 14.37 6.52
CA GLU A 33 -8.89 15.19 5.39
C GLU A 33 -7.77 15.50 4.38
N VAL A 34 -6.89 14.55 4.14
CA VAL A 34 -5.81 14.65 3.17
C VAL A 34 -6.16 13.82 1.95
N PRO A 35 -6.35 14.42 0.76
CA PRO A 35 -6.81 13.70 -0.42
C PRO A 35 -5.73 12.81 -1.06
N GLY A 36 -4.47 13.06 -0.78
CA GLY A 36 -3.32 12.36 -1.34
C GLY A 36 -2.62 11.46 -0.34
N ASP A 37 -1.30 11.37 -0.48
CA ASP A 37 -0.48 10.48 0.35
C ASP A 37 -0.45 10.90 1.81
N GLY A 38 -0.46 9.91 2.69
CA GLY A 38 -0.33 10.12 4.12
C GLY A 38 1.12 10.27 4.58
N ILE A 39 1.84 9.16 4.71
CA ILE A 39 3.24 9.15 5.18
C ILE A 39 4.12 8.46 4.14
N VAL A 40 5.05 9.20 3.56
CA VAL A 40 5.94 8.70 2.50
C VAL A 40 7.41 9.03 2.81
N PRO A 41 8.17 8.12 3.41
CA PRO A 41 9.63 8.24 3.42
C PRO A 41 10.19 7.92 2.03
N ILE A 42 11.09 8.75 1.56
CA ILE A 42 11.77 8.58 0.28
C ILE A 42 13.29 8.59 0.50
N GLY A 43 14.00 7.60 0.00
CA GLY A 43 15.45 7.52 0.11
C GLY A 43 15.94 7.36 1.55
N CYS A 44 15.25 6.59 2.36
CA CYS A 44 15.56 6.40 3.77
C CYS A 44 16.08 4.97 4.06
N ASP A 45 16.79 4.81 5.17
CA ASP A 45 17.21 3.52 5.68
C ASP A 45 16.85 3.38 7.17
N SER A 46 16.30 2.23 7.55
CA SER A 46 15.91 1.93 8.93
C SER A 46 14.86 2.90 9.48
N THR A 47 13.83 3.16 8.69
CA THR A 47 12.69 4.01 9.11
C THR A 47 11.68 3.19 9.90
N LEU A 48 11.19 3.77 11.00
CA LEU A 48 10.10 3.23 11.82
C LEU A 48 8.86 4.13 11.71
N ILE A 49 7.74 3.56 11.26
CA ILE A 49 6.45 4.25 11.14
C ILE A 49 5.44 3.49 11.99
N GLU A 50 5.01 4.07 13.11
CA GLU A 50 4.13 3.35 14.02
C GLU A 50 3.16 4.24 14.80
N TYR A 51 2.03 3.65 15.20
CA TYR A 51 0.98 4.31 15.98
C TYR A 51 0.45 5.60 15.34
N ASN A 52 0.44 5.67 14.00
CA ASN A 52 -0.19 6.77 13.29
C ASN A 52 -1.61 6.38 12.88
N VAL A 53 -2.49 7.36 12.81
CA VAL A 53 -3.86 7.21 12.30
C VAL A 53 -4.03 8.14 11.12
N MET A 54 -4.48 7.58 9.99
CA MET A 54 -4.86 8.34 8.80
C MET A 54 -6.32 7.99 8.47
N ARG A 55 -7.19 9.02 8.35
CA ARG A 55 -8.61 8.78 8.11
C ARG A 55 -9.30 9.91 7.36
N ASP A 56 -10.49 9.59 6.83
CA ASP A 56 -11.38 10.56 6.18
C ASP A 56 -10.71 11.33 5.04
N CYS A 57 -9.99 10.61 4.18
CA CYS A 57 -9.23 11.17 3.07
C CYS A 57 -10.14 11.32 1.85
N PRO A 58 -10.56 12.54 1.49
CA PRO A 58 -11.58 12.77 0.48
C PRO A 58 -11.07 12.49 -0.93
N ASP A 59 -11.99 12.14 -1.82
CA ASP A 59 -11.76 12.04 -3.26
C ASP A 59 -11.71 13.46 -3.88
N MET A 60 -10.53 14.03 -3.90
CA MET A 60 -10.28 15.39 -4.39
C MET A 60 -9.06 15.51 -5.30
N LEU A 61 -8.41 14.40 -5.63
CA LEU A 61 -7.32 14.39 -6.60
C LEU A 61 -7.87 14.35 -8.03
N PRO A 62 -7.12 14.87 -9.00
CA PRO A 62 -7.41 14.61 -10.41
C PRO A 62 -7.43 13.11 -10.72
N ASP A 63 -8.31 12.66 -11.60
CA ASP A 63 -8.48 11.24 -12.01
C ASP A 63 -7.20 10.58 -12.56
N THR A 64 -6.17 11.36 -12.78
CA THR A 64 -4.89 10.89 -13.29
C THR A 64 -3.85 10.66 -12.20
N GLU A 65 -4.18 10.93 -10.95
CA GLU A 65 -3.24 10.89 -9.84
C GLU A 65 -3.50 9.70 -8.93
N ALA A 66 -2.42 9.05 -8.54
CA ALA A 66 -2.39 7.97 -7.57
C ALA A 66 -1.96 8.50 -6.19
N ALA A 67 -2.46 7.88 -5.15
CA ALA A 67 -2.00 8.10 -3.78
C ALA A 67 -2.38 6.91 -2.90
N ALA A 68 -1.55 6.64 -1.88
CA ALA A 68 -1.80 5.61 -0.89
C ALA A 68 -1.61 6.13 0.55
N GLY A 69 -1.98 5.33 1.53
CA GLY A 69 -1.92 5.76 2.92
C GLY A 69 -0.50 5.94 3.44
N ILE A 70 0.16 4.85 3.77
CA ILE A 70 1.51 4.84 4.36
C ILE A 70 2.41 3.91 3.56
N TRP A 71 3.48 4.46 2.97
CA TRP A 71 4.30 3.69 2.06
C TRP A 71 5.72 4.26 1.88
N PRO A 72 6.77 3.41 1.84
CA PRO A 72 8.13 3.82 1.48
C PRO A 72 8.37 3.80 -0.02
N TRP A 73 9.22 4.71 -0.51
CA TRP A 73 9.78 4.70 -1.85
C TRP A 73 11.29 4.82 -1.83
N SER A 74 12.00 3.97 -2.57
CA SER A 74 13.48 3.96 -2.61
C SER A 74 14.12 3.86 -1.21
N CYS A 75 13.57 3.00 -0.35
CA CYS A 75 13.97 2.85 1.04
C CYS A 75 14.50 1.44 1.34
N ASP A 76 15.37 1.36 2.34
CA ASP A 76 15.79 0.09 2.93
C ASP A 76 15.29 -0.05 4.36
N ASN A 77 14.96 -1.29 4.75
CA ASN A 77 14.66 -1.67 6.14
C ASN A 77 13.56 -0.81 6.80
N THR A 78 12.51 -0.48 6.07
CA THR A 78 11.38 0.27 6.62
C THR A 78 10.47 -0.67 7.39
N LEU A 79 10.14 -0.32 8.63
CA LEU A 79 9.14 -1.00 9.46
C LEU A 79 7.89 -0.13 9.62
N VAL A 80 6.76 -0.65 9.12
CA VAL A 80 5.44 -0.02 9.22
C VAL A 80 4.57 -0.90 10.11
N GLN A 81 4.24 -0.43 11.33
CA GLN A 81 3.50 -1.24 12.29
C GLN A 81 2.56 -0.44 13.19
N PHE A 82 1.50 -1.08 13.65
CA PHE A 82 0.52 -0.49 14.58
C PHE A 82 -0.08 0.82 14.08
N ASN A 83 -0.24 0.97 12.77
CA ASN A 83 -0.91 2.13 12.19
C ASN A 83 -2.33 1.76 11.78
N GLU A 84 -3.18 2.76 11.69
CA GLU A 84 -4.53 2.68 11.14
C GLU A 84 -4.63 3.57 9.90
N VAL A 85 -5.15 3.03 8.80
CA VAL A 85 -5.48 3.80 7.60
C VAL A 85 -6.90 3.48 7.17
N SER A 86 -7.73 4.50 7.05
CA SER A 86 -9.13 4.33 6.69
C SER A 86 -9.70 5.45 5.86
N GLY A 87 -10.71 5.11 5.05
CA GLY A 87 -11.45 6.08 4.27
C GLY A 87 -10.61 6.82 3.22
N HIS A 88 -9.54 6.21 2.71
CA HIS A 88 -8.73 6.76 1.64
C HIS A 88 -9.46 6.62 0.30
N LYS A 89 -9.68 7.73 -0.38
CA LYS A 89 -10.55 7.81 -1.56
C LYS A 89 -9.84 8.38 -2.79
N ALA A 90 -8.54 8.21 -2.91
CA ALA A 90 -7.83 8.63 -4.11
C ALA A 90 -8.39 7.93 -5.36
N PRO A 91 -8.39 8.58 -6.53
CA PRO A 91 -8.91 8.00 -7.76
C PRO A 91 -8.11 6.78 -8.23
N TRP A 92 -6.81 6.73 -7.93
CA TRP A 92 -5.94 5.59 -8.16
C TRP A 92 -5.26 5.14 -6.88
N ASP A 93 -4.82 3.88 -6.84
CA ASP A 93 -4.25 3.21 -5.69
C ASP A 93 -5.23 3.20 -4.51
N ALA A 94 -5.12 4.13 -3.59
CA ALA A 94 -5.91 4.26 -2.38
C ALA A 94 -5.81 3.04 -1.44
N GLN A 95 -4.74 2.25 -1.53
CA GLN A 95 -4.45 1.22 -0.55
C GLN A 95 -4.12 1.83 0.81
N GLY A 96 -4.39 1.05 1.86
CA GLY A 96 -3.98 1.45 3.20
C GLY A 96 -2.45 1.57 3.31
N PHE A 97 -1.76 0.60 2.75
CA PHE A 97 -0.29 0.50 2.82
C PHE A 97 0.30 0.12 1.48
N ASP A 98 1.61 0.44 1.31
CA ASP A 98 2.33 0.08 0.12
C ASP A 98 3.82 -0.17 0.44
N SER A 99 4.48 -1.00 -0.37
CA SER A 99 5.92 -1.09 -0.51
C SER A 99 6.26 -0.82 -1.96
N ASP A 100 6.64 0.40 -2.22
CA ASP A 100 6.76 0.91 -3.58
C ASP A 100 8.17 0.69 -4.15
N TRP A 101 8.41 1.26 -5.29
CA TRP A 101 9.60 1.05 -6.10
C TRP A 101 10.90 1.19 -5.33
N ASN A 102 11.88 0.36 -5.72
CA ASN A 102 13.25 0.48 -5.26
C ASN A 102 13.40 0.27 -3.73
N CYS A 103 12.52 -0.53 -3.12
CA CYS A 103 12.54 -0.81 -1.69
C CYS A 103 13.17 -2.18 -1.38
N ARG A 104 13.90 -2.27 -0.27
CA ARG A 104 14.46 -3.52 0.24
C ARG A 104 14.13 -3.71 1.72
N GLY A 105 13.64 -4.90 2.06
CA GLY A 105 13.41 -5.29 3.45
C GLY A 105 12.30 -4.49 4.14
N THR A 106 11.30 -4.03 3.40
CA THR A 106 10.11 -3.41 3.98
C THR A 106 9.32 -4.44 4.77
N VAL A 107 8.91 -4.11 5.98
CA VAL A 107 8.02 -4.93 6.81
C VAL A 107 6.77 -4.14 7.16
N ILE A 108 5.60 -4.64 6.74
CA ILE A 108 4.28 -4.06 7.03
C ILE A 108 3.55 -5.06 7.93
N GLN A 109 3.41 -4.73 9.22
CA GLN A 109 2.84 -5.67 10.20
C GLN A 109 1.99 -5.00 11.28
N TYR A 110 1.00 -5.75 11.79
CA TYR A 110 0.14 -5.32 12.90
C TYR A 110 -0.59 -3.99 12.64
N ASN A 111 -0.89 -3.71 11.36
CA ASN A 111 -1.64 -2.51 10.99
C ASN A 111 -3.12 -2.86 10.80
N TYR A 112 -3.95 -1.83 10.89
CA TYR A 112 -5.37 -1.90 10.60
C TYR A 112 -5.70 -1.02 9.39
N SER A 113 -6.29 -1.63 8.36
CA SER A 113 -6.73 -0.99 7.12
C SER A 113 -8.23 -1.20 6.97
N HIS A 114 -9.01 -0.14 6.69
CA HIS A 114 -10.44 -0.35 6.50
C HIS A 114 -11.12 0.76 5.69
N ASP A 115 -12.17 0.37 4.98
CA ASP A 115 -13.04 1.28 4.23
C ASP A 115 -12.31 2.16 3.20
N ASN A 116 -11.16 1.71 2.71
CA ASN A 116 -10.40 2.38 1.67
C ASN A 116 -10.94 2.01 0.27
N TYR A 117 -10.78 2.88 -0.71
CA TYR A 117 -11.12 2.59 -2.10
C TYR A 117 -10.21 1.52 -2.70
N GLY A 118 -8.92 1.53 -2.37
CA GLY A 118 -7.99 0.46 -2.66
C GLY A 118 -7.99 -0.66 -1.62
N GLY A 119 -7.13 -1.66 -1.79
CA GLY A 119 -7.02 -2.80 -0.89
C GLY A 119 -6.16 -2.54 0.34
N LEU A 120 -5.77 -3.62 1.01
CA LEU A 120 -4.84 -3.58 2.13
C LEU A 120 -3.47 -3.07 1.71
N VAL A 121 -2.92 -3.65 0.64
CA VAL A 121 -1.52 -3.42 0.29
C VAL A 121 -1.24 -3.51 -1.21
N LEU A 122 -0.39 -2.61 -1.68
CA LEU A 122 0.32 -2.72 -2.95
C LEU A 122 1.79 -3.06 -2.65
N VAL A 123 2.38 -3.97 -3.42
CA VAL A 123 3.83 -4.21 -3.46
C VAL A 123 4.26 -4.12 -4.91
N CYS A 124 5.04 -3.11 -5.25
CA CYS A 124 5.32 -2.85 -6.64
C CYS A 124 6.75 -2.39 -6.92
N ASN A 125 7.11 -2.47 -8.19
CA ASN A 125 8.34 -1.90 -8.71
C ASN A 125 8.22 -1.63 -10.22
N ASP A 126 8.91 -0.62 -10.71
CA ASP A 126 8.99 -0.35 -12.14
C ASP A 126 9.98 -1.32 -12.81
N GLY A 127 9.47 -2.14 -13.72
CA GLY A 127 10.27 -3.11 -14.46
C GLY A 127 11.16 -2.51 -15.55
N THR A 128 10.91 -1.26 -15.92
CA THR A 128 11.66 -0.58 -16.99
C THR A 128 12.83 0.24 -16.48
N ALA A 129 12.93 0.44 -15.16
CA ALA A 129 13.97 1.27 -14.57
C ALA A 129 15.36 0.66 -14.75
N ASP A 130 16.32 1.51 -15.04
CA ASP A 130 17.74 1.14 -15.06
C ASP A 130 18.15 0.60 -13.68
N ALA A 131 18.78 -0.56 -13.64
CA ALA A 131 19.26 -1.20 -12.42
C ALA A 131 20.24 -0.33 -11.60
N SER A 132 20.83 0.68 -12.19
CA SER A 132 21.65 1.66 -11.49
C SER A 132 20.85 2.59 -10.58
N PHE A 133 19.58 2.82 -10.89
CA PHE A 133 18.68 3.67 -10.12
C PHE A 133 17.70 2.86 -9.27
N ASN A 134 17.35 1.69 -9.72
CA ASN A 134 16.30 0.87 -9.13
C ASN A 134 16.81 -0.54 -8.87
N VAL A 135 16.90 -0.92 -7.60
CA VAL A 135 17.34 -2.25 -7.17
C VAL A 135 16.20 -3.28 -7.13
N GLY A 136 15.01 -2.89 -7.51
CA GLY A 136 13.82 -3.73 -7.41
C GLY A 136 13.09 -3.57 -6.07
N ASN A 137 11.98 -4.28 -5.91
CA ASN A 137 11.32 -4.46 -4.61
C ASN A 137 11.70 -5.84 -4.08
N LEU A 138 12.53 -5.86 -3.03
CA LEU A 138 13.20 -7.07 -2.57
C LEU A 138 12.89 -7.35 -1.09
N GLY A 139 12.39 -8.56 -0.80
CA GLY A 139 12.25 -9.03 0.57
C GLY A 139 11.16 -8.33 1.38
N THR A 140 10.15 -7.79 0.74
CA THR A 140 8.99 -7.20 1.42
C THR A 140 8.19 -8.26 2.19
N ILE A 141 7.86 -7.98 3.45
CA ILE A 141 7.08 -8.84 4.32
C ILE A 141 5.81 -8.11 4.75
N VAL A 142 4.65 -8.67 4.40
CA VAL A 142 3.33 -8.17 4.83
C VAL A 142 2.68 -9.23 5.71
N ARG A 143 2.52 -8.96 7.00
CA ARG A 143 2.04 -9.97 7.94
C ARG A 143 1.26 -9.40 9.12
N TYR A 144 0.36 -10.22 9.66
CA TYR A 144 -0.39 -9.90 10.89
C TYR A 144 -1.18 -8.59 10.80
N ASN A 145 -1.54 -8.15 9.59
CA ASN A 145 -2.40 -7.00 9.42
C ASN A 145 -3.87 -7.43 9.39
N VAL A 146 -4.75 -6.50 9.71
CA VAL A 146 -6.20 -6.66 9.60
C VAL A 146 -6.71 -5.68 8.56
N SER A 147 -7.48 -6.18 7.59
CA SER A 147 -8.15 -5.37 6.57
C SER A 147 -9.64 -5.69 6.58
N ILE A 148 -10.48 -4.68 6.78
CA ILE A 148 -11.93 -4.85 6.83
C ILE A 148 -12.62 -3.83 5.93
N GLY A 149 -13.36 -4.33 4.93
CA GLY A 149 -14.12 -3.46 4.04
C GLY A 149 -13.28 -2.59 3.11
N ASP A 150 -12.03 -2.92 2.90
CA ASP A 150 -11.20 -2.30 1.87
C ASP A 150 -11.65 -2.73 0.45
N GLY A 151 -11.26 -1.99 -0.57
CA GLY A 151 -11.64 -2.25 -1.95
C GLY A 151 -13.07 -1.82 -2.27
N VAL A 152 -13.57 -0.76 -1.64
CA VAL A 152 -14.97 -0.28 -1.77
C VAL A 152 -15.12 0.86 -2.78
N ARG A 153 -14.22 0.97 -3.73
CA ARG A 153 -14.30 1.97 -4.81
C ARG A 153 -15.65 1.90 -5.51
N PRO A 154 -16.40 3.01 -5.61
CA PRO A 154 -17.75 2.99 -6.20
C PRO A 154 -17.73 2.98 -7.73
N GLU A 155 -16.72 3.59 -8.34
CA GLU A 155 -16.60 3.78 -9.77
C GLU A 155 -15.24 3.28 -10.26
N PRO A 156 -15.14 2.72 -11.47
CA PRO A 156 -13.87 2.30 -12.02
C PRO A 156 -12.95 3.49 -12.33
N THR A 157 -11.67 3.29 -12.14
CA THR A 157 -10.62 4.20 -12.61
C THR A 157 -10.39 4.01 -14.11
N ARG A 158 -9.48 4.79 -14.71
CA ARG A 158 -9.01 4.54 -16.09
C ARG A 158 -8.41 3.14 -16.27
N ALA A 159 -7.87 2.55 -15.21
CA ALA A 159 -7.29 1.21 -15.19
C ALA A 159 -8.28 0.12 -14.75
N GLY A 160 -9.57 0.44 -14.64
CA GLY A 160 -10.59 -0.45 -14.11
C GLY A 160 -10.81 -0.24 -12.63
N MET A 161 -11.37 -1.20 -11.92
CA MET A 161 -11.72 -1.04 -10.50
C MET A 161 -10.50 -0.86 -9.59
N PHE A 162 -9.37 -1.42 -9.93
CA PHE A 162 -8.09 -1.27 -9.24
C PHE A 162 -8.20 -1.31 -7.71
N SER A 163 -8.86 -2.32 -7.20
CA SER A 163 -9.19 -2.43 -5.78
C SER A 163 -8.98 -3.83 -5.20
N PRO A 164 -7.96 -4.60 -5.66
CA PRO A 164 -7.69 -5.91 -5.07
C PRO A 164 -7.23 -5.75 -3.63
N ALA A 165 -7.53 -6.73 -2.78
CA ALA A 165 -7.08 -6.71 -1.38
C ALA A 165 -5.55 -6.71 -1.26
N VAL A 166 -4.88 -7.44 -2.15
CA VAL A 166 -3.42 -7.47 -2.30
C VAL A 166 -3.08 -7.28 -3.77
N HIS A 167 -2.31 -6.27 -4.07
CA HIS A 167 -1.84 -5.97 -5.42
C HIS A 167 -0.32 -6.13 -5.50
N LEU A 168 0.13 -6.92 -6.45
CA LEU A 168 1.54 -7.12 -6.75
C LEU A 168 1.80 -6.68 -8.18
N ALA A 169 2.72 -5.76 -8.39
CA ALA A 169 2.97 -5.20 -9.71
C ALA A 169 4.48 -4.97 -9.96
N GLY A 170 4.94 -5.34 -11.14
CA GLY A 170 6.34 -5.20 -11.54
C GLY A 170 7.29 -6.25 -10.93
N PRO A 171 8.60 -6.12 -11.10
CA PRO A 171 9.58 -7.09 -10.61
C PRO A 171 9.71 -7.02 -9.09
N VAL A 172 9.06 -7.97 -8.42
CA VAL A 172 9.07 -8.17 -6.98
C VAL A 172 9.76 -9.49 -6.66
N LYS A 173 10.68 -9.52 -5.70
CA LYS A 173 11.47 -10.70 -5.38
C LYS A 173 11.54 -10.97 -3.88
N ASP A 174 11.52 -12.27 -3.51
CA ASP A 174 11.69 -12.77 -2.14
C ASP A 174 10.69 -12.18 -1.13
N SER A 175 9.52 -11.76 -1.61
CA SER A 175 8.46 -11.17 -0.79
C SER A 175 7.56 -12.22 -0.16
N ARG A 176 6.99 -11.90 1.02
CA ARG A 176 6.10 -12.80 1.76
C ARG A 176 4.88 -12.06 2.26
N ILE A 177 3.71 -12.58 1.94
CA ILE A 177 2.43 -12.05 2.42
C ILE A 177 1.76 -13.17 3.20
N THR A 178 1.76 -13.08 4.52
CA THR A 178 1.38 -14.19 5.39
C THR A 178 0.60 -13.74 6.62
N ARG A 179 -0.34 -14.56 7.09
CA ARG A 179 -1.03 -14.39 8.39
C ARG A 179 -1.73 -13.03 8.51
N ASN A 180 -2.27 -12.50 7.40
CA ASN A 180 -3.14 -11.34 7.43
C ASN A 180 -4.60 -11.80 7.51
N ILE A 181 -5.43 -11.02 8.17
CA ILE A 181 -6.88 -11.20 8.18
C ILE A 181 -7.45 -10.18 7.20
N ILE A 182 -8.11 -10.66 6.16
CA ILE A 182 -8.73 -9.82 5.13
C ILE A 182 -10.20 -10.18 5.04
N HIS A 183 -11.07 -9.20 5.32
CA HIS A 183 -12.51 -9.33 5.23
C HIS A 183 -13.05 -8.31 4.21
N VAL A 184 -13.45 -8.80 3.05
CA VAL A 184 -14.03 -7.98 2.00
C VAL A 184 -15.53 -7.89 2.18
N ASN A 185 -16.05 -6.69 2.37
CA ASN A 185 -17.49 -6.48 2.45
C ASN A 185 -18.15 -6.82 1.11
N ARG A 186 -19.09 -7.76 1.15
CA ARG A 186 -19.96 -8.06 0.03
C ARG A 186 -21.05 -6.98 -0.09
N LYS A 187 -20.71 -5.79 -0.56
CA LYS A 187 -21.78 -4.90 -1.02
C LYS A 187 -22.32 -5.44 -2.35
N PRO A 188 -23.64 -5.43 -2.54
CA PRO A 188 -24.28 -6.06 -3.71
C PRO A 188 -24.15 -5.26 -5.01
N ALA A 189 -23.28 -4.27 -5.11
CA ALA A 189 -23.04 -3.58 -6.37
C ALA A 189 -22.41 -4.58 -7.36
N ALA A 190 -23.05 -4.77 -8.50
CA ALA A 190 -22.72 -5.78 -9.49
C ALA A 190 -21.27 -5.64 -10.06
N ASP A 191 -20.69 -4.48 -9.91
CA ASP A 191 -19.45 -4.08 -10.60
C ASP A 191 -18.25 -3.86 -9.66
N ILE A 192 -18.33 -4.25 -8.40
CA ILE A 192 -17.18 -4.16 -7.49
C ILE A 192 -16.14 -5.21 -7.86
N ASP A 193 -14.91 -4.78 -8.00
CA ASP A 193 -13.77 -5.70 -8.13
C ASP A 193 -13.67 -6.57 -6.87
N ARG A 194 -13.89 -7.87 -7.05
CA ARG A 194 -13.81 -8.86 -5.98
C ARG A 194 -12.49 -9.60 -5.98
N THR A 195 -11.54 -9.12 -6.75
CA THR A 195 -10.23 -9.74 -6.86
C THR A 195 -9.50 -9.59 -5.54
N MET A 196 -9.12 -10.72 -4.95
CA MET A 196 -8.40 -10.72 -3.68
C MET A 196 -6.92 -10.43 -3.88
N ILE A 197 -6.34 -10.99 -4.93
CA ILE A 197 -4.93 -10.84 -5.27
C ILE A 197 -4.82 -10.57 -6.75
N THR A 198 -4.20 -9.49 -7.11
CA THR A 198 -3.83 -9.18 -8.49
C THR A 198 -2.32 -9.25 -8.65
N LEU A 199 -1.90 -9.93 -9.71
CA LEU A 199 -0.54 -9.91 -10.22
C LEU A 199 -0.58 -9.12 -11.51
N ASP A 200 -0.05 -7.93 -11.50
CA ASP A 200 -0.14 -7.02 -12.63
C ASP A 200 1.19 -6.92 -13.37
N SER A 201 1.12 -6.90 -14.69
CA SER A 201 2.30 -6.85 -15.55
C SER A 201 2.52 -5.44 -16.10
N TRP A 202 3.06 -4.57 -15.28
CA TRP A 202 3.73 -3.40 -15.84
C TRP A 202 5.03 -3.86 -16.47
N ALA A 203 5.16 -4.18 -17.69
CA ALA A 203 6.38 -4.67 -18.32
C ALA A 203 7.18 -5.77 -17.56
N ASP A 204 7.45 -6.86 -18.19
CA ASP A 204 8.34 -7.97 -17.78
C ASP A 204 8.34 -8.33 -16.27
N ILE A 205 7.18 -8.65 -15.72
CA ILE A 205 7.10 -9.09 -14.34
C ILE A 205 7.88 -10.39 -14.16
N ARG A 206 8.78 -10.34 -13.21
CA ARG A 206 9.38 -11.54 -12.62
C ARG A 206 9.07 -11.55 -11.13
N ILE A 207 8.01 -12.25 -10.74
CA ILE A 207 7.80 -12.58 -9.34
C ILE A 207 8.62 -13.82 -9.06
N VAL A 208 9.64 -13.67 -8.25
CA VAL A 208 10.52 -14.77 -7.87
C VAL A 208 10.40 -14.98 -6.37
N HIS A 209 10.05 -16.20 -5.97
CA HIS A 209 9.86 -16.58 -4.56
C HIS A 209 8.85 -15.71 -3.80
N LEU A 210 7.60 -15.77 -4.22
CA LEU A 210 6.48 -15.19 -3.49
C LEU A 210 5.78 -16.27 -2.68
N LEU A 211 5.60 -16.02 -1.38
CA LEU A 211 4.75 -16.83 -0.52
C LEU A 211 3.55 -15.98 -0.08
N VAL A 212 2.34 -16.43 -0.43
CA VAL A 212 1.09 -15.79 -0.02
C VAL A 212 0.29 -16.78 0.84
N GLU A 213 0.05 -16.41 2.08
CA GLU A 213 -0.86 -17.12 2.99
C GLU A 213 -1.89 -16.12 3.52
N ILE A 214 -3.12 -16.26 3.08
CA ILE A 214 -4.21 -15.35 3.45
C ILE A 214 -5.35 -16.17 4.04
N PHE A 215 -5.80 -15.81 5.23
CA PHE A 215 -6.99 -16.38 5.85
C PHE A 215 -8.20 -15.50 5.50
N PHE A 216 -9.15 -16.08 4.80
CA PHE A 216 -10.40 -15.41 4.44
C PHE A 216 -11.49 -15.75 5.45
N MET A 217 -12.10 -14.73 6.04
CA MET A 217 -13.37 -14.88 6.72
C MET A 217 -14.51 -14.52 5.75
N LEU A 218 -15.22 -15.52 5.28
CA LEU A 218 -16.44 -15.30 4.49
C LEU A 218 -17.59 -15.12 5.49
N GLN A 219 -18.32 -13.99 5.41
CA GLN A 219 -19.60 -13.90 6.09
C GLN A 219 -20.55 -14.97 5.55
N ASN A 220 -21.14 -15.74 6.46
CA ASN A 220 -22.21 -16.66 6.11
C ASN A 220 -23.43 -15.84 5.64
N PRO A 221 -24.03 -16.17 4.50
CA PRO A 221 -25.22 -15.46 4.02
C PRO A 221 -26.49 -15.65 4.90
N ALA A 222 -26.36 -16.35 6.02
CA ALA A 222 -27.49 -16.67 6.92
C ALA A 222 -27.75 -15.60 8.01
N ASP A 223 -26.90 -14.60 8.16
CA ASP A 223 -27.03 -13.61 9.24
C ASP A 223 -27.73 -12.31 8.80
N SER A 224 -28.46 -12.32 7.69
CA SER A 224 -29.33 -11.21 7.27
C SER A 224 -30.80 -11.60 7.39
N ASN A 225 -31.30 -11.57 8.59
CA ASN A 225 -32.74 -11.46 8.89
C ASN A 225 -32.99 -10.23 9.78
#